data_88f97cbb8717e541c91beb4894062307
#
_entry.id   88f97cbb8717e541c91beb4894062307
#
_cell.length_a   1.000
_cell.length_b   1.000
_cell.length_c   1.000
_cell.angle_alpha   90.00
_cell.angle_beta   90.00
_cell.angle_gamma   90.00
#
_symmetry.space_group_name_H-M   'P 1'
#
loop_
_entity.id
_entity.type
_entity.pdbx_description
1 polymer ?
#
loop_
_entity_poly.entity_id
_entity_poly.type
_entity_poly.pdbx_seq_one_letter_code
_entity_poly.pdbx_strand_id
1 'polypeptide(L)'
;MSEVGPAFIAQARSLLREDYLPKIERCVSLLSDEQIWWRANPSSNSIGNLLLHLSGNVRQWIVVGLGGAVDARNRDAEFAEREMIPREAVIDRLRQTLAEADQTLAAFDTERLIDHFRIQNMGVSALEAIFHVVEHFSMHTGQIILLAKMFAEIDLEFYDFKAGVPVMTWKAEGRG
;
A
#
# COMPACT_ATOMS: atom_id res chain seq x y z
N MET A 1 -13.17 25.41 12.64
CA MET A 1 -12.66 24.02 12.60
C MET A 1 -11.30 24.03 11.93
N SER A 2 -10.36 23.25 12.42
CA SER A 2 -9.01 23.19 11.84
C SER A 2 -9.05 22.47 10.48
N GLU A 3 -8.47 23.06 9.45
CA GLU A 3 -8.33 22.46 8.12
C GLU A 3 -7.28 21.33 8.09
N VAL A 4 -6.50 21.16 9.15
CA VAL A 4 -5.39 20.19 9.22
C VAL A 4 -5.89 18.75 9.17
N GLY A 5 -6.95 18.43 9.91
CA GLY A 5 -7.48 17.06 9.93
C GLY A 5 -7.97 16.58 8.57
N PRO A 6 -8.88 17.32 7.91
CA PRO A 6 -9.31 17.00 6.54
C PRO A 6 -8.15 16.91 5.55
N ALA A 7 -7.19 17.84 5.60
CA ALA A 7 -6.02 17.84 4.72
C ALA A 7 -5.12 16.60 4.95
N PHE A 8 -4.90 16.21 6.21
CA PHE A 8 -4.14 15.01 6.54
C PHE A 8 -4.78 13.73 5.98
N ILE A 9 -6.10 13.56 6.20
CA ILE A 9 -6.85 12.41 5.65
C ILE A 9 -6.79 12.40 4.12
N ALA A 10 -7.02 13.54 3.47
CA ALA A 10 -6.98 13.65 2.02
C ALA A 10 -5.58 13.27 1.47
N GLN A 11 -4.51 13.75 2.12
CA GLN A 11 -3.14 13.42 1.73
C GLN A 11 -2.82 11.92 1.90
N ALA A 12 -3.23 11.30 3.02
CA ALA A 12 -3.03 9.88 3.25
C ALA A 12 -3.73 9.03 2.17
N ARG A 13 -4.99 9.36 1.84
CA ARG A 13 -5.77 8.70 0.78
C ARG A 13 -5.10 8.84 -0.59
N SER A 14 -4.66 10.05 -0.93
CA SER A 14 -3.97 10.31 -2.21
C SER A 14 -2.66 9.54 -2.32
N LEU A 15 -1.82 9.52 -1.28
CA LEU A 15 -0.57 8.75 -1.28
C LEU A 15 -0.80 7.26 -1.51
N LEU A 16 -1.77 6.67 -0.82
CA LEU A 16 -2.04 5.23 -0.93
C LEU A 16 -2.58 4.85 -2.31
N ARG A 17 -3.53 5.62 -2.86
CA ARG A 17 -4.29 5.25 -4.06
C ARG A 17 -3.74 5.86 -5.35
N GLU A 18 -3.22 7.09 -5.30
CA GLU A 18 -2.83 7.82 -6.51
C GLU A 18 -1.32 7.89 -6.70
N ASP A 19 -0.55 7.49 -5.68
CA ASP A 19 0.91 7.47 -5.77
C ASP A 19 1.47 6.04 -5.65
N TYR A 20 1.28 5.38 -4.51
CA TYR A 20 1.94 4.08 -4.27
C TYR A 20 1.32 2.92 -5.05
N LEU A 21 -0.02 2.81 -5.07
CA LEU A 21 -0.69 1.73 -5.79
C LEU A 21 -0.32 1.70 -7.28
N PRO A 22 -0.38 2.81 -8.05
CA PRO A 22 0.00 2.80 -9.45
C PRO A 22 1.47 2.41 -9.68
N LYS A 23 2.39 2.80 -8.79
CA LYS A 23 3.79 2.38 -8.87
C LYS A 23 3.94 0.87 -8.69
N ILE A 24 3.23 0.30 -7.71
CA ILE A 24 3.20 -1.15 -7.49
C ILE A 24 2.61 -1.87 -8.70
N GLU A 25 1.47 -1.41 -9.21
CA GLU A 25 0.80 -1.99 -10.38
C GLU A 25 1.73 -2.01 -11.60
N ARG A 26 2.42 -0.91 -11.86
CA ARG A 26 3.42 -0.85 -12.94
C ARG A 26 4.55 -1.86 -12.73
N CYS A 27 5.08 -1.99 -11.51
CA CYS A 27 6.09 -2.99 -11.21
C CYS A 27 5.57 -4.41 -11.45
N VAL A 28 4.39 -4.73 -10.94
CA VAL A 28 3.78 -6.05 -11.05
C VAL A 28 3.46 -6.42 -12.51
N SER A 29 2.99 -5.46 -13.32
CA SER A 29 2.65 -5.70 -14.74
C SER A 29 3.85 -6.11 -15.60
N LEU A 30 5.06 -5.77 -15.20
CA LEU A 30 6.30 -6.05 -15.91
C LEU A 30 6.92 -7.41 -15.56
N LEU A 31 6.39 -8.11 -14.55
CA LEU A 31 6.98 -9.32 -14.00
C LEU A 31 6.10 -10.55 -14.25
N SER A 32 6.75 -11.72 -14.40
CA SER A 32 6.04 -13.00 -14.40
C SER A 32 5.66 -13.42 -12.97
N ASP A 33 4.78 -14.43 -12.84
CA ASP A 33 4.41 -14.97 -11.54
C ASP A 33 5.63 -15.54 -10.80
N GLU A 34 6.56 -16.20 -11.53
CA GLU A 34 7.80 -16.72 -10.94
C GLU A 34 8.67 -15.60 -10.38
N GLN A 35 8.76 -14.45 -11.07
CA GLN A 35 9.51 -13.28 -10.60
C GLN A 35 8.83 -12.62 -9.39
N ILE A 36 7.50 -12.56 -9.37
CA ILE A 36 6.72 -12.05 -8.22
C ILE A 36 6.99 -12.88 -6.97
N TRP A 37 7.15 -14.22 -7.10
CA TRP A 37 7.37 -15.13 -5.97
C TRP A 37 8.83 -15.46 -5.71
N TRP A 38 9.77 -14.92 -6.50
CA TRP A 38 11.20 -15.10 -6.30
C TRP A 38 11.69 -14.46 -4.98
N ARG A 39 12.68 -15.11 -4.37
CA ARG A 39 13.37 -14.65 -3.16
C ARG A 39 14.88 -14.77 -3.33
N ALA A 40 15.61 -13.78 -2.86
CA ALA A 40 17.07 -13.79 -2.86
C ALA A 40 17.65 -14.92 -1.96
N ASN A 41 16.94 -15.24 -0.87
CA ASN A 41 17.28 -16.31 0.09
C ASN A 41 16.06 -16.69 0.93
N PRO A 42 16.12 -17.77 1.72
CA PRO A 42 14.97 -18.24 2.53
C PRO A 42 14.42 -17.20 3.53
N SER A 43 15.25 -16.26 3.97
CA SER A 43 14.85 -15.21 4.94
C SER A 43 14.30 -13.95 4.26
N SER A 44 14.37 -13.86 2.93
CA SER A 44 13.86 -12.72 2.17
C SER A 44 12.38 -12.90 1.83
N ASN A 45 11.66 -11.79 1.77
CA ASN A 45 10.30 -11.77 1.26
C ASN A 45 10.31 -11.61 -0.26
N SER A 46 9.37 -12.26 -0.93
CA SER A 46 9.05 -12.01 -2.34
C SER A 46 8.15 -10.77 -2.49
N ILE A 47 8.01 -10.27 -3.70
CA ILE A 47 7.00 -9.24 -4.01
C ILE A 47 5.60 -9.73 -3.63
N GLY A 48 5.26 -11.00 -3.90
CA GLY A 48 3.99 -11.61 -3.53
C GLY A 48 3.73 -11.53 -2.03
N ASN A 49 4.73 -11.88 -1.18
CA ASN A 49 4.60 -11.72 0.27
C ASN A 49 4.39 -10.27 0.69
N LEU A 50 5.11 -9.32 0.07
CA LEU A 50 4.95 -7.89 0.38
C LEU A 50 3.55 -7.39 0.01
N LEU A 51 2.97 -7.83 -1.10
CA LEU A 51 1.60 -7.49 -1.50
C LEU A 51 0.56 -8.04 -0.52
N LEU A 52 0.70 -9.31 -0.11
CA LEU A 52 -0.14 -9.91 0.92
C LEU A 52 -0.03 -9.15 2.24
N HIS A 53 1.20 -8.82 2.63
CA HIS A 53 1.50 -8.10 3.86
C HIS A 53 0.93 -6.66 3.86
N LEU A 54 1.07 -5.93 2.76
CA LEU A 54 0.47 -4.61 2.60
C LEU A 54 -1.05 -4.66 2.70
N SER A 55 -1.68 -5.63 2.03
CA SER A 55 -3.14 -5.84 2.13
C SER A 55 -3.57 -6.12 3.56
N GLY A 56 -2.88 -7.05 4.26
CA GLY A 56 -3.17 -7.38 5.65
C GLY A 56 -2.95 -6.20 6.60
N ASN A 57 -1.87 -5.44 6.42
CA ASN A 57 -1.56 -4.28 7.25
C ASN A 57 -2.61 -3.17 7.10
N VAL A 58 -2.85 -2.71 5.89
CA VAL A 58 -3.84 -1.65 5.61
C VAL A 58 -5.21 -2.03 6.14
N ARG A 59 -5.66 -3.27 5.87
CA ARG A 59 -6.96 -3.74 6.35
C ARG A 59 -7.04 -3.72 7.87
N GLN A 60 -6.03 -4.25 8.56
CA GLN A 60 -6.03 -4.34 10.01
C GLN A 60 -5.98 -2.96 10.69
N TRP A 61 -5.16 -2.05 10.18
CA TRP A 61 -4.98 -0.75 10.82
C TRP A 61 -6.12 0.23 10.51
N ILE A 62 -6.62 0.24 9.27
CA ILE A 62 -7.65 1.20 8.83
C ILE A 62 -9.04 0.58 8.93
N VAL A 63 -9.30 -0.50 8.18
CA VAL A 63 -10.68 -1.03 8.04
C VAL A 63 -11.16 -1.65 9.36
N VAL A 64 -10.30 -2.39 10.04
CA VAL A 64 -10.59 -2.99 11.35
C VAL A 64 -10.39 -1.96 12.46
N GLY A 65 -9.20 -1.38 12.56
CA GLY A 65 -8.79 -0.55 13.68
C GLY A 65 -9.59 0.74 13.81
N LEU A 66 -9.79 1.46 12.72
CA LEU A 66 -10.55 2.71 12.71
C LEU A 66 -12.02 2.52 12.27
N GLY A 67 -12.25 1.58 11.35
CA GLY A 67 -13.59 1.30 10.81
C GLY A 67 -14.41 0.30 11.60
N GLY A 68 -13.82 -0.44 12.55
CA GLY A 68 -14.53 -1.39 13.42
C GLY A 68 -14.94 -2.71 12.77
N ALA A 69 -14.38 -3.06 11.61
CA ALA A 69 -14.62 -4.35 10.96
C ALA A 69 -13.99 -5.52 11.77
N VAL A 70 -14.42 -6.75 11.47
CA VAL A 70 -13.86 -7.94 12.14
C VAL A 70 -12.42 -8.18 11.69
N ASP A 71 -11.50 -8.40 12.64
CA ASP A 71 -10.12 -8.80 12.37
C ASP A 71 -10.03 -10.31 12.10
N ALA A 72 -9.59 -10.66 10.91
CA ALA A 72 -9.32 -12.03 10.49
C ALA A 72 -7.89 -12.18 9.95
N ARG A 73 -6.97 -11.23 10.30
CA ARG A 73 -5.61 -11.23 9.78
C ARG A 73 -4.80 -12.39 10.35
N ASN A 74 -4.11 -13.09 9.46
CA ASN A 74 -3.05 -14.04 9.81
C ASN A 74 -1.72 -13.53 9.23
N ARG A 75 -1.00 -12.73 10.02
CA ARG A 75 0.28 -12.12 9.60
C ARG A 75 1.35 -13.16 9.28
N ASP A 76 1.42 -14.23 10.03
CA ASP A 76 2.44 -15.26 9.82
C ASP A 76 2.22 -15.98 8.48
N ALA A 77 0.96 -16.22 8.08
CA ALA A 77 0.64 -16.79 6.78
C ALA A 77 1.05 -15.88 5.61
N GLU A 78 0.98 -14.55 5.77
CA GLU A 78 1.43 -13.59 4.73
C GLU A 78 2.90 -13.81 4.36
N PHE A 79 3.75 -14.06 5.35
CA PHE A 79 5.19 -14.28 5.17
C PHE A 79 5.56 -15.74 4.92
N ALA A 80 4.74 -16.69 5.39
CA ALA A 80 4.95 -18.12 5.19
C ALA A 80 4.52 -18.61 3.80
N GLU A 81 3.75 -17.80 3.05
CA GLU A 81 3.26 -18.18 1.72
C GLU A 81 4.41 -18.51 0.76
N ARG A 82 4.31 -19.66 0.12
CA ARG A 82 5.30 -20.19 -0.84
C ARG A 82 4.67 -20.65 -2.16
N GLU A 83 3.34 -20.76 -2.19
CA GLU A 83 2.63 -21.08 -3.42
C GLU A 83 2.61 -19.87 -4.35
N MET A 84 2.70 -20.12 -5.65
CA MET A 84 2.57 -19.09 -6.66
C MET A 84 1.09 -18.74 -6.87
N ILE A 85 0.58 -17.84 -6.04
CA ILE A 85 -0.73 -17.22 -6.30
C ILE A 85 -0.56 -16.33 -7.54
N PRO A 86 -1.46 -16.38 -8.54
CA PRO A 86 -1.38 -15.53 -9.72
C PRO A 86 -1.26 -14.04 -9.35
N ARG A 87 -0.37 -13.32 -10.02
CA ARG A 87 -0.10 -11.88 -9.75
C ARG A 87 -1.38 -11.04 -9.75
N GLU A 88 -2.30 -11.32 -10.67
CA GLU A 88 -3.58 -10.59 -10.74
C GLU A 88 -4.41 -10.78 -9.46
N ALA A 89 -4.42 -11.98 -8.88
CA ALA A 89 -5.17 -12.24 -7.65
C ALA A 89 -4.57 -11.50 -6.44
N VAL A 90 -3.23 -11.41 -6.33
CA VAL A 90 -2.61 -10.68 -5.22
C VAL A 90 -2.73 -9.17 -5.39
N ILE A 91 -2.66 -8.64 -6.62
CA ILE A 91 -2.86 -7.20 -6.86
C ILE A 91 -4.32 -6.78 -6.69
N ASP A 92 -5.27 -7.61 -7.13
CA ASP A 92 -6.69 -7.34 -6.94
C ASP A 92 -7.07 -7.33 -5.46
N ARG A 93 -6.49 -8.22 -4.65
CA ARG A 93 -6.65 -8.19 -3.20
C ARG A 93 -6.17 -6.86 -2.61
N LEU A 94 -5.02 -6.34 -3.06
CA LEU A 94 -4.51 -5.05 -2.61
C LEU A 94 -5.43 -3.89 -3.04
N ARG A 95 -5.90 -3.89 -4.30
CA ARG A 95 -6.87 -2.90 -4.82
C ARG A 95 -8.13 -2.85 -3.99
N GLN A 96 -8.71 -4.02 -3.72
CA GLN A 96 -9.93 -4.12 -2.91
C GLN A 96 -9.70 -3.59 -1.49
N THR A 97 -8.60 -3.99 -0.85
CA THR A 97 -8.25 -3.52 0.50
C THR A 97 -8.09 -2.01 0.54
N LEU A 98 -7.41 -1.42 -0.45
CA LEU A 98 -7.25 0.04 -0.52
C LEU A 98 -8.57 0.76 -0.79
N ALA A 99 -9.49 0.16 -1.54
CA ALA A 99 -10.83 0.72 -1.74
C ALA A 99 -11.64 0.71 -0.44
N GLU A 100 -11.59 -0.37 0.35
CA GLU A 100 -12.22 -0.45 1.67
C GLU A 100 -11.63 0.57 2.65
N ALA A 101 -10.29 0.70 2.67
CA ALA A 101 -9.60 1.67 3.51
C ALA A 101 -9.93 3.12 3.11
N ASP A 102 -10.01 3.40 1.81
CA ASP A 102 -10.40 4.71 1.31
C ASP A 102 -11.80 5.12 1.75
N GLN A 103 -12.76 4.19 1.68
CA GLN A 103 -14.12 4.42 2.18
C GLN A 103 -14.11 4.68 3.69
N THR A 104 -13.35 3.91 4.46
CA THR A 104 -13.21 4.09 5.91
C THR A 104 -12.65 5.46 6.23
N LEU A 105 -11.56 5.87 5.57
CA LEU A 105 -10.92 7.18 5.78
C LEU A 105 -11.80 8.34 5.30
N ALA A 106 -12.54 8.16 4.20
CA ALA A 106 -13.46 9.19 3.70
C ALA A 106 -14.62 9.47 4.68
N ALA A 107 -15.05 8.46 5.43
CA ALA A 107 -16.13 8.57 6.42
C ALA A 107 -15.60 8.90 7.82
N PHE A 108 -14.27 8.93 8.04
CA PHE A 108 -13.69 9.12 9.36
C PHE A 108 -13.87 10.57 9.86
N ASP A 109 -14.39 10.72 11.07
CA ASP A 109 -14.52 12.02 11.73
C ASP A 109 -13.14 12.56 12.13
N THR A 110 -12.71 13.64 11.50
CA THR A 110 -11.38 14.22 11.71
C THR A 110 -11.17 14.82 13.10
N GLU A 111 -12.22 15.12 13.84
CA GLU A 111 -12.11 15.56 15.26
C GLU A 111 -11.61 14.41 16.15
N ARG A 112 -11.72 13.16 15.70
CA ARG A 112 -11.26 11.96 16.40
C ARG A 112 -9.83 11.54 16.06
N LEU A 113 -9.07 12.35 15.34
CA LEU A 113 -7.69 12.01 14.97
C LEU A 113 -6.77 11.76 16.17
N ILE A 114 -7.04 12.38 17.30
CA ILE A 114 -6.29 12.19 18.55
C ILE A 114 -6.92 11.17 19.50
N ASP A 115 -8.10 10.59 19.17
CA ASP A 115 -8.68 9.51 19.95
C ASP A 115 -7.81 8.26 19.86
N HIS A 116 -7.78 7.49 20.96
CA HIS A 116 -7.01 6.25 21.02
C HIS A 116 -7.85 5.04 20.62
N PHE A 117 -7.25 4.21 19.78
CA PHE A 117 -7.78 2.94 19.29
C PHE A 117 -6.87 1.79 19.71
N ARG A 118 -7.43 0.60 19.90
CA ARG A 118 -6.64 -0.59 20.18
C ARG A 118 -6.39 -1.38 18.91
N ILE A 119 -5.17 -1.36 18.40
CA ILE A 119 -4.74 -2.05 17.17
C ILE A 119 -3.51 -2.90 17.49
N GLN A 120 -3.51 -4.17 17.12
CA GLN A 120 -2.41 -5.12 17.41
C GLN A 120 -2.01 -5.13 18.91
N ASN A 121 -2.98 -5.03 19.81
CA ASN A 121 -2.76 -4.87 21.26
C ASN A 121 -2.04 -3.59 21.72
N MET A 122 -1.80 -2.64 20.82
CA MET A 122 -1.25 -1.32 21.13
C MET A 122 -2.36 -0.29 21.22
N GLY A 123 -2.21 0.68 22.15
CA GLY A 123 -3.04 1.89 22.18
C GLY A 123 -2.37 2.96 21.33
N VAL A 124 -3.00 3.33 20.22
CA VAL A 124 -2.47 4.33 19.26
C VAL A 124 -3.57 5.33 18.93
N SER A 125 -3.22 6.57 18.64
CA SER A 125 -4.17 7.53 18.09
C SER A 125 -4.53 7.18 16.64
N ALA A 126 -5.68 7.68 16.15
CA ALA A 126 -6.04 7.51 14.76
C ALA A 126 -5.00 8.14 13.82
N LEU A 127 -4.44 9.29 14.22
CA LEU A 127 -3.35 9.94 13.47
C LEU A 127 -2.13 9.03 13.35
N GLU A 128 -1.68 8.43 14.46
CA GLU A 128 -0.55 7.49 14.46
C GLU A 128 -0.84 6.25 13.62
N ALA A 129 -2.07 5.72 13.68
CA ALA A 129 -2.47 4.57 12.89
C ALA A 129 -2.43 4.85 11.38
N ILE A 130 -2.95 6.00 10.95
CA ILE A 130 -2.96 6.41 9.55
C ILE A 130 -1.54 6.71 9.07
N PHE A 131 -0.75 7.43 9.87
CA PHE A 131 0.64 7.74 9.55
C PHE A 131 1.49 6.47 9.41
N HIS A 132 1.34 5.51 10.35
CA HIS A 132 1.98 4.20 10.28
C HIS A 132 1.68 3.49 8.96
N VAL A 133 0.41 3.46 8.55
CA VAL A 133 0.03 2.79 7.29
C VAL A 133 0.70 3.44 6.09
N VAL A 134 0.72 4.77 6.00
CA VAL A 134 1.32 5.50 4.88
C VAL A 134 2.84 5.27 4.84
N GLU A 135 3.53 5.40 5.98
CA GLU A 135 4.97 5.19 6.09
C GLU A 135 5.36 3.75 5.75
N HIS A 136 4.67 2.78 6.35
CA HIS A 136 4.88 1.36 6.13
C HIS A 136 4.64 0.97 4.65
N PHE A 137 3.58 1.51 4.04
CA PHE A 137 3.28 1.27 2.64
C PHE A 137 4.37 1.84 1.72
N SER A 138 4.85 3.06 2.01
CA SER A 138 5.96 3.70 1.29
C SER A 138 7.24 2.85 1.34
N MET A 139 7.59 2.34 2.52
CA MET A 139 8.77 1.50 2.71
C MET A 139 8.72 0.23 1.85
N HIS A 140 7.59 -0.47 1.85
CA HIS A 140 7.43 -1.69 1.05
C HIS A 140 7.27 -1.41 -0.44
N THR A 141 6.67 -0.27 -0.82
CA THR A 141 6.66 0.18 -2.23
C THR A 141 8.08 0.33 -2.75
N GLY A 142 8.99 0.95 -1.97
CA GLY A 142 10.40 1.06 -2.33
C GLY A 142 11.09 -0.30 -2.53
N GLN A 143 10.79 -1.29 -1.68
CA GLN A 143 11.30 -2.66 -1.82
C GLN A 143 10.77 -3.33 -3.09
N ILE A 144 9.47 -3.21 -3.39
CA ILE A 144 8.86 -3.76 -4.61
C ILE A 144 9.51 -3.11 -5.86
N ILE A 145 9.69 -1.80 -5.87
CA ILE A 145 10.36 -1.08 -6.96
C ILE A 145 11.79 -1.59 -7.16
N LEU A 146 12.56 -1.77 -6.08
CA LEU A 146 13.91 -2.27 -6.15
C LEU A 146 13.96 -3.67 -6.77
N LEU A 147 13.12 -4.59 -6.28
CA LEU A 147 13.04 -5.96 -6.79
C LEU A 147 12.59 -5.97 -8.26
N ALA A 148 11.61 -5.15 -8.64
CA ALA A 148 11.17 -5.05 -10.03
C ALA A 148 12.28 -4.57 -10.97
N LYS A 149 13.05 -3.56 -10.57
CA LYS A 149 14.20 -3.08 -11.34
C LYS A 149 15.29 -4.14 -11.53
N MET A 150 15.49 -5.01 -10.55
CA MET A 150 16.47 -6.11 -10.66
C MET A 150 16.09 -7.14 -11.72
N PHE A 151 14.78 -7.30 -12.04
CA PHE A 151 14.31 -8.26 -13.04
C PHE A 151 14.02 -7.65 -14.40
N ALA A 152 13.43 -6.47 -14.42
CA ALA A 152 12.94 -5.87 -15.65
C ALA A 152 14.06 -5.33 -16.55
N GLU A 153 15.23 -5.01 -15.96
CA GLU A 153 16.38 -4.41 -16.66
C GLU A 153 16.04 -3.12 -17.46
N ILE A 154 14.96 -2.45 -17.08
CA ILE A 154 14.44 -1.23 -17.70
C ILE A 154 14.28 -0.12 -16.68
N ASP A 155 14.27 1.12 -17.16
CA ASP A 155 13.80 2.25 -16.36
C ASP A 155 12.27 2.16 -16.21
N LEU A 156 11.79 2.24 -14.98
CA LEU A 156 10.36 2.25 -14.70
C LEU A 156 9.70 3.58 -15.08
N GLU A 157 10.52 4.60 -15.42
CA GLU A 157 10.08 5.90 -15.91
C GLU A 157 8.95 6.53 -15.09
N PHE A 158 9.04 6.46 -13.75
CA PHE A 158 7.99 7.04 -12.90
C PHE A 158 7.87 8.56 -13.01
N TYR A 159 8.92 9.23 -13.46
CA TYR A 159 8.94 10.69 -13.59
C TYR A 159 9.55 11.11 -14.93
N ASP A 160 8.92 12.04 -15.61
CA ASP A 160 9.50 12.75 -16.75
C ASP A 160 9.98 14.14 -16.30
N PHE A 161 11.27 14.43 -16.51
CA PHE A 161 11.92 15.69 -16.15
C PHE A 161 12.20 16.59 -17.35
N LYS A 162 11.72 16.25 -18.55
CA LYS A 162 12.04 16.97 -19.79
C LYS A 162 11.70 18.47 -19.77
N ALA A 163 10.70 18.85 -18.99
CA ALA A 163 10.30 20.25 -18.84
C ALA A 163 10.90 20.94 -17.60
N GLY A 164 11.87 20.31 -16.90
CA GLY A 164 12.48 20.86 -15.68
C GLY A 164 11.62 20.74 -14.42
N VAL A 165 10.38 20.27 -14.56
CA VAL A 165 9.47 19.95 -13.44
C VAL A 165 9.12 18.47 -13.54
N PRO A 166 9.23 17.68 -12.44
CA PRO A 166 8.87 16.27 -12.49
C PRO A 166 7.38 16.08 -12.81
N VAL A 167 7.10 15.42 -13.91
CA VAL A 167 5.76 14.98 -14.29
C VAL A 167 5.62 13.50 -13.97
N MET A 168 4.59 13.15 -13.20
CA MET A 168 4.30 11.77 -12.83
C MET A 168 3.68 11.05 -14.04
N THR A 169 4.39 10.09 -14.61
CA THR A 169 3.98 9.41 -15.86
C THR A 169 2.68 8.62 -15.70
N TRP A 170 2.47 7.98 -14.55
CA TRP A 170 1.24 7.23 -14.27
C TRP A 170 -0.02 8.12 -14.10
N LYS A 171 0.13 9.43 -13.89
CA LYS A 171 -0.99 10.37 -13.83
C LYS A 171 -1.34 10.95 -15.20
N ALA A 172 -0.45 10.84 -16.18
CA ALA A 172 -0.67 11.36 -17.53
C ALA A 172 -1.60 10.45 -18.36
N GLU A 173 -1.66 9.17 -18.08
CA GLU A 173 -2.48 8.18 -18.81
C GLU A 173 -3.98 8.25 -18.48
N GLY A 174 -4.38 9.02 -17.46
CA GLY A 174 -5.77 9.16 -16.99
C GLY A 174 -6.51 10.41 -17.47
N ARG A 175 -5.98 11.17 -18.43
CA ARG A 175 -6.66 12.32 -19.06
C ARG A 175 -6.99 12.02 -20.50
N GLY A 176 -7.89 11.09 -20.71
CA GLY A 176 -8.60 10.85 -21.94
C GLY A 176 -10.11 10.97 -21.69
#